data_af648361b43c4c98206e604ccff2b437
#
_entry.id   af648361b43c4c98206e604ccff2b437
#
_cell.length_a   1.000
_cell.length_b   1.000
_cell.length_c   1.000
_cell.angle_alpha   90.00
_cell.angle_beta   90.00
_cell.angle_gamma   90.00
#
_symmetry.space_group_name_H-M   'P 1'
#
loop_
_entity.id
_entity.type
_entity.pdbx_description
1 polymer ?
#
loop_
_entity_poly.entity_id
_entity_poly.type
_entity_poly.pdbx_seq_one_letter_code
_entity_poly.pdbx_strand_id
1 'polypeptide(L)'
;MKTYNDDNRLKISFKLNDELLQKQVKPRQLLSDFLRFDCGMTGTHVGCEHGICGACTILFNNEPVRSCLMLAPQIDNGEITTIEGISENSTYNDLREAFKKYHALQCGYCTPGFLTTIVYLLEKKQYLSDEEIRKKLSGNICRCTGYTGIIKAVKEVMANRLSLIHISEPTRQKPI
;
A
#
# COMPACT_ATOMS: atom_id res chain seq x y z
N MET A 1 -2.57 -1.20 -37.14
CA MET A 1 -1.88 -1.37 -35.85
C MET A 1 -1.06 -0.12 -35.59
N LYS A 2 -1.31 0.64 -34.50
CA LYS A 2 -0.49 1.83 -34.19
C LYS A 2 0.87 1.33 -33.68
N THR A 3 1.96 1.70 -34.35
CA THR A 3 3.32 1.45 -33.89
C THR A 3 3.71 2.58 -32.92
N TYR A 4 4.10 2.23 -31.70
CA TYR A 4 4.60 3.16 -30.70
C TYR A 4 6.13 3.09 -30.68
N ASN A 5 6.78 4.21 -31.00
CA ASN A 5 8.23 4.39 -30.83
C ASN A 5 8.50 4.97 -29.44
N ASP A 6 9.74 4.83 -28.92
CA ASP A 6 10.14 5.36 -27.58
C ASP A 6 9.93 6.89 -27.44
N ASP A 7 9.87 7.61 -28.57
CA ASP A 7 9.62 9.07 -28.60
C ASP A 7 8.13 9.43 -28.53
N ASN A 8 7.23 8.46 -28.70
CA ASN A 8 5.79 8.69 -28.66
C ASN A 8 5.30 8.72 -27.19
N ARG A 9 5.12 9.92 -26.65
CA ARG A 9 4.52 10.11 -25.33
C ARG A 9 3.01 9.89 -25.38
N LEU A 10 2.50 9.16 -24.39
CA LEU A 10 1.07 8.98 -24.17
C LEU A 10 0.63 9.96 -23.07
N LYS A 11 -0.46 10.69 -23.34
CA LYS A 11 -1.09 11.52 -22.31
C LYS A 11 -2.02 10.65 -21.48
N ILE A 12 -1.83 10.64 -20.18
CA ILE A 12 -2.67 9.95 -19.20
C ILE A 12 -3.22 10.94 -18.18
N SER A 13 -4.41 10.61 -17.66
CA SER A 13 -5.06 11.34 -16.56
C SER A 13 -5.36 10.34 -15.45
N PHE A 14 -4.93 10.60 -14.23
CA PHE A 14 -5.09 9.67 -13.10
C PHE A 14 -5.15 10.45 -11.80
N LYS A 15 -5.67 9.81 -10.74
CA LYS A 15 -5.69 10.36 -9.40
C LYS A 15 -4.51 9.79 -8.62
N LEU A 16 -3.69 10.63 -8.00
CA LEU A 16 -2.56 10.26 -7.17
C LEU A 16 -2.70 10.90 -5.79
N ASN A 17 -2.85 10.09 -4.74
CA ASN A 17 -3.04 10.56 -3.36
C ASN A 17 -4.10 11.66 -3.26
N ASP A 18 -5.28 11.41 -3.84
CA ASP A 18 -6.43 12.32 -3.92
C ASP A 18 -6.28 13.52 -4.89
N GLU A 19 -5.13 13.75 -5.51
CA GLU A 19 -4.91 14.80 -6.49
C GLU A 19 -5.08 14.30 -7.92
N LEU A 20 -5.88 15.02 -8.76
CA LEU A 20 -6.03 14.69 -10.18
C LEU A 20 -4.86 15.24 -10.97
N LEU A 21 -4.13 14.38 -11.64
CA LEU A 21 -2.94 14.72 -12.42
C LEU A 21 -3.11 14.35 -13.90
N GLN A 22 -2.44 15.14 -14.75
CA GLN A 22 -2.26 14.82 -16.16
C GLN A 22 -0.76 14.82 -16.47
N LYS A 23 -0.25 13.74 -17.02
CA LYS A 23 1.17 13.57 -17.34
C LYS A 23 1.34 12.93 -18.72
N GLN A 24 2.55 13.09 -19.25
CA GLN A 24 2.98 12.39 -20.47
C GLN A 24 3.96 11.31 -20.10
N VAL A 25 3.70 10.07 -20.51
CA VAL A 25 4.49 8.89 -20.18
C VAL A 25 5.02 8.19 -21.43
N LYS A 26 6.15 7.51 -21.31
CA LYS A 26 6.64 6.62 -22.36
C LYS A 26 5.81 5.33 -22.37
N PRO A 27 5.58 4.70 -23.55
CA PRO A 27 4.77 3.48 -23.65
C PRO A 27 5.28 2.31 -22.79
N ARG A 28 6.59 2.22 -22.58
CA ARG A 28 7.26 1.14 -21.83
C ARG A 28 7.79 1.56 -20.47
N GLN A 29 7.42 2.74 -19.98
CA GLN A 29 7.87 3.22 -18.67
C GLN A 29 7.25 2.39 -17.57
N LEU A 30 8.09 1.85 -16.66
CA LEU A 30 7.60 1.16 -15.47
C LEU A 30 6.86 2.16 -14.56
N LEU A 31 5.77 1.69 -13.96
CA LEU A 31 4.98 2.52 -13.03
C LEU A 31 5.80 2.93 -11.81
N SER A 32 6.67 2.04 -11.30
CA SER A 32 7.58 2.37 -10.19
C SER A 32 8.49 3.54 -10.51
N ASP A 33 9.08 3.58 -11.72
CA ASP A 33 9.97 4.65 -12.14
C ASP A 33 9.22 5.94 -12.35
N PHE A 34 8.05 5.86 -12.98
CA PHE A 34 7.17 7.01 -13.18
C PHE A 34 6.76 7.66 -11.86
N LEU A 35 6.33 6.86 -10.88
CA LEU A 35 5.95 7.37 -9.55
C LEU A 35 7.14 8.04 -8.86
N ARG A 36 8.32 7.42 -8.90
CA ARG A 36 9.51 7.92 -8.21
C ARG A 36 10.10 9.17 -8.85
N PHE A 37 10.24 9.17 -10.18
CA PHE A 37 11.01 10.19 -10.89
C PHE A 37 10.16 11.28 -11.53
N ASP A 38 8.97 10.96 -12.02
CA ASP A 38 8.10 11.94 -12.67
C ASP A 38 7.02 12.52 -11.72
N CYS A 39 6.65 11.75 -10.68
CA CYS A 39 5.67 12.18 -9.66
C CYS A 39 6.30 12.52 -8.31
N GLY A 40 7.59 12.22 -8.09
CA GLY A 40 8.28 12.51 -6.83
C GLY A 40 7.92 11.59 -5.66
N MET A 41 7.16 10.50 -5.89
CA MET A 41 6.72 9.54 -4.87
C MET A 41 7.84 8.55 -4.54
N THR A 42 8.89 9.03 -3.88
CA THR A 42 10.13 8.28 -3.62
C THR A 42 9.99 7.22 -2.54
N GLY A 43 8.94 7.27 -1.73
CA GLY A 43 8.60 6.23 -0.75
C GLY A 43 8.19 4.90 -1.39
N THR A 44 7.84 4.89 -2.67
CA THR A 44 7.71 3.65 -3.45
C THR A 44 9.09 3.07 -3.73
N HIS A 45 9.55 2.12 -2.91
CA HIS A 45 10.89 1.54 -3.04
C HIS A 45 10.92 0.40 -4.06
N VAL A 46 12.05 0.24 -4.76
CA VAL A 46 12.23 -0.82 -5.77
C VAL A 46 13.40 -1.71 -5.38
N GLY A 47 13.11 -2.96 -4.99
CA GLY A 47 14.14 -3.88 -4.48
C GLY A 47 14.49 -5.04 -5.39
N CYS A 48 13.56 -5.55 -6.23
CA CYS A 48 13.80 -6.76 -7.02
C CYS A 48 13.41 -6.66 -8.50
N GLU A 49 12.52 -5.75 -8.87
CA GLU A 49 11.96 -5.60 -10.23
C GLU A 49 11.29 -6.87 -10.81
N HIS A 50 11.03 -7.87 -9.95
CA HIS A 50 10.44 -9.17 -10.34
C HIS A 50 9.08 -9.41 -9.67
N GLY A 51 8.55 -8.42 -8.91
CA GLY A 51 7.29 -8.56 -8.19
C GLY A 51 7.36 -9.39 -6.90
N ILE A 52 8.54 -9.87 -6.48
CA ILE A 52 8.71 -10.81 -5.36
C ILE A 52 8.80 -10.10 -4.02
N CYS A 53 9.66 -9.07 -3.89
CA CYS A 53 10.00 -8.49 -2.58
C CYS A 53 8.90 -7.63 -1.95
N GLY A 54 7.99 -7.09 -2.74
CA GLY A 54 6.88 -6.27 -2.27
C GLY A 54 7.22 -4.84 -1.83
N ALA A 55 8.48 -4.40 -1.93
CA ALA A 55 8.88 -3.05 -1.52
C ALA A 55 8.19 -1.95 -2.35
N CYS A 56 7.83 -2.25 -3.60
CA CYS A 56 7.16 -1.34 -4.54
C CYS A 56 5.63 -1.41 -4.49
N THR A 57 5.04 -1.98 -3.44
CA THR A 57 3.58 -2.08 -3.33
C THR A 57 2.95 -0.71 -3.18
N ILE A 58 1.95 -0.46 -4.00
CA ILE A 58 1.04 0.68 -3.97
C ILE A 58 -0.40 0.18 -3.98
N LEU A 59 -1.38 1.04 -3.73
CA LEU A 59 -2.77 0.73 -4.04
C LEU A 59 -3.10 1.30 -5.42
N PHE A 60 -3.67 0.49 -6.27
CA PHE A 60 -4.25 0.88 -7.55
C PHE A 60 -5.73 0.49 -7.55
N ASN A 61 -6.62 1.47 -7.66
CA ASN A 61 -8.06 1.31 -7.48
C ASN A 61 -8.40 0.53 -6.19
N ASN A 62 -7.76 0.92 -5.09
CA ASN A 62 -7.88 0.32 -3.75
C ASN A 62 -7.42 -1.14 -3.62
N GLU A 63 -6.67 -1.68 -4.59
CA GLU A 63 -6.10 -3.03 -4.52
C GLU A 63 -4.56 -2.98 -4.52
N PRO A 64 -3.88 -3.82 -3.71
CA PRO A 64 -2.43 -3.79 -3.61
C PRO A 64 -1.78 -4.41 -4.85
N VAL A 65 -0.98 -3.62 -5.55
CA VAL A 65 -0.26 -4.04 -6.76
C VAL A 65 1.24 -3.81 -6.64
N ARG A 66 2.02 -4.51 -7.44
CA ARG A 66 3.47 -4.33 -7.56
C ARG A 66 3.76 -3.35 -8.70
N SER A 67 4.10 -2.11 -8.38
CA SER A 67 4.34 -1.08 -9.40
C SER A 67 5.51 -1.40 -10.33
N CYS A 68 6.47 -2.23 -9.92
CA CYS A 68 7.55 -2.69 -10.79
C CYS A 68 7.11 -3.70 -11.87
N LEU A 69 5.88 -4.22 -11.82
CA LEU A 69 5.31 -5.12 -12.84
C LEU A 69 4.26 -4.44 -13.72
N MET A 70 3.99 -3.15 -13.49
CA MET A 70 3.03 -2.38 -14.26
C MET A 70 3.74 -1.34 -15.11
N LEU A 71 3.13 -0.98 -16.24
CA LEU A 71 3.54 0.13 -17.07
C LEU A 71 2.74 1.39 -16.73
N ALA A 72 3.38 2.55 -16.76
CA ALA A 72 2.74 3.83 -16.45
C ALA A 72 1.47 4.11 -17.28
N PRO A 73 1.37 3.75 -18.58
CA PRO A 73 0.11 3.94 -19.33
C PRO A 73 -1.09 3.15 -18.81
N GLN A 74 -0.87 2.09 -18.01
CA GLN A 74 -1.97 1.25 -17.50
C GLN A 74 -2.81 1.92 -16.42
N ILE A 75 -2.32 3.04 -15.86
CA ILE A 75 -3.05 3.75 -14.80
C ILE A 75 -3.96 4.86 -15.32
N ASP A 76 -4.09 4.99 -16.63
CA ASP A 76 -4.97 6.03 -17.23
C ASP A 76 -6.41 5.86 -16.71
N ASN A 77 -7.00 6.97 -16.25
CA ASN A 77 -8.30 7.04 -15.57
C ASN A 77 -8.40 6.21 -14.25
N GLY A 78 -7.26 5.79 -13.68
CA GLY A 78 -7.22 5.06 -12.42
C GLY A 78 -6.88 5.94 -11.22
N GLU A 79 -6.95 5.33 -10.03
CA GLU A 79 -6.60 5.94 -8.75
C GLU A 79 -5.42 5.22 -8.11
N ILE A 80 -4.40 5.98 -7.70
CA ILE A 80 -3.21 5.46 -7.02
C ILE A 80 -3.11 6.08 -5.64
N THR A 81 -2.88 5.22 -4.64
CA THR A 81 -2.44 5.65 -3.32
C THR A 81 -1.06 5.08 -3.04
N THR A 82 -0.10 5.97 -2.77
CA THR A 82 1.26 5.62 -2.36
C THR A 82 1.41 5.76 -0.85
N ILE A 83 2.58 5.39 -0.34
CA ILE A 83 2.87 5.52 1.10
C ILE A 83 2.82 6.98 1.57
N GLU A 84 3.08 7.94 0.69
CA GLU A 84 2.98 9.37 1.01
C GLU A 84 1.53 9.73 1.38
N GLY A 85 0.55 9.37 0.56
CA GLY A 85 -0.87 9.61 0.86
C GLY A 85 -1.35 8.85 2.09
N ILE A 86 -0.88 7.62 2.30
CA ILE A 86 -1.14 6.86 3.52
C ILE A 86 -0.55 7.59 4.75
N SER A 87 0.64 8.15 4.63
CA SER A 87 1.33 8.81 5.73
C SER A 87 0.70 10.14 6.14
N GLU A 88 0.07 10.83 5.24
CA GLU A 88 -0.68 12.07 5.51
C GLU A 88 -2.03 11.79 6.17
N ASN A 89 -2.58 10.60 5.98
CA ASN A 89 -3.86 10.23 6.57
C ASN A 89 -3.71 9.87 8.05
N SER A 90 -4.30 10.70 8.93
CA SER A 90 -4.27 10.52 10.38
C SER A 90 -4.93 9.21 10.85
N THR A 91 -5.81 8.62 10.04
CA THR A 91 -6.47 7.34 10.33
C THR A 91 -5.47 6.20 10.56
N TYR A 92 -4.25 6.32 10.02
CA TYR A 92 -3.21 5.28 10.16
C TYR A 92 -2.11 5.63 11.17
N ASN A 93 -2.34 6.62 12.03
CA ASN A 93 -1.40 6.96 13.11
C ASN A 93 -1.19 5.81 14.09
N ASP A 94 -2.26 5.07 14.43
CA ASP A 94 -2.22 3.89 15.28
C ASP A 94 -1.26 2.81 14.73
N LEU A 95 -1.27 2.59 13.41
CA LEU A 95 -0.38 1.64 12.76
C LEU A 95 1.09 2.11 12.87
N ARG A 96 1.36 3.41 12.69
CA ARG A 96 2.71 3.97 12.83
C ARG A 96 3.23 3.84 14.26
N GLU A 97 2.40 4.13 15.25
CA GLU A 97 2.78 3.98 16.66
C GLU A 97 2.98 2.51 17.04
N ALA A 98 2.16 1.59 16.55
CA ALA A 98 2.36 0.16 16.75
C ALA A 98 3.68 -0.33 16.12
N PHE A 99 4.04 0.15 14.93
CA PHE A 99 5.33 -0.18 14.29
C PHE A 99 6.52 0.29 15.14
N LYS A 100 6.45 1.48 15.74
CA LYS A 100 7.47 1.98 16.68
C LYS A 100 7.51 1.11 17.94
N LYS A 101 6.37 0.88 18.56
CA LYS A 101 6.23 0.12 19.82
C LYS A 101 6.81 -1.28 19.73
N TYR A 102 6.58 -1.98 18.62
CA TYR A 102 7.02 -3.37 18.43
C TYR A 102 8.33 -3.51 17.65
N HIS A 103 9.06 -2.42 17.42
CA HIS A 103 10.28 -2.42 16.62
C HIS A 103 10.09 -3.14 15.27
N ALA A 104 8.95 -2.87 14.61
CA ALA A 104 8.54 -3.53 13.38
C ALA A 104 9.33 -3.05 12.14
N LEU A 105 10.30 -2.18 12.30
CA LEU A 105 11.20 -1.68 11.26
C LEU A 105 12.64 -1.58 11.81
N GLN A 106 13.62 -1.71 10.90
CA GLN A 106 15.04 -1.45 11.18
C GLN A 106 15.59 -0.53 10.09
N CYS A 107 16.05 -1.07 8.93
CA CYS A 107 16.51 -0.22 7.84
C CYS A 107 15.40 0.60 7.18
N GLY A 108 14.14 0.19 7.31
CA GLY A 108 12.98 0.91 6.77
C GLY A 108 12.67 0.63 5.30
N TYR A 109 13.55 -0.05 4.55
CA TYR A 109 13.42 -0.19 3.10
C TYR A 109 12.15 -0.94 2.66
N CYS A 110 11.76 -2.00 3.37
CA CYS A 110 10.54 -2.76 3.07
C CYS A 110 9.28 -2.12 3.68
N THR A 111 9.43 -1.18 4.60
CA THR A 111 8.34 -0.64 5.42
C THR A 111 7.21 -0.03 4.61
N PRO A 112 7.43 0.80 3.56
CA PRO A 112 6.36 1.34 2.74
C PRO A 112 5.46 0.26 2.13
N GLY A 113 6.07 -0.78 1.56
CA GLY A 113 5.33 -1.88 0.96
C GLY A 113 4.51 -2.68 1.99
N PHE A 114 5.06 -2.91 3.20
CA PHE A 114 4.31 -3.53 4.29
C PHE A 114 3.14 -2.66 4.73
N LEU A 115 3.37 -1.37 4.99
CA LEU A 115 2.32 -0.47 5.45
C LEU A 115 1.17 -0.39 4.44
N THR A 116 1.48 -0.26 3.15
CA THR A 116 0.46 -0.26 2.08
C THR A 116 -0.37 -1.55 2.07
N THR A 117 0.28 -2.71 2.18
CA THR A 117 -0.42 -4.01 2.25
C THR A 117 -1.27 -4.13 3.51
N ILE A 118 -0.75 -3.67 4.67
CA ILE A 118 -1.46 -3.72 5.95
C ILE A 118 -2.68 -2.79 5.93
N VAL A 119 -2.55 -1.59 5.40
CA VAL A 119 -3.69 -0.65 5.24
C VAL A 119 -4.81 -1.30 4.47
N TYR A 120 -4.51 -1.93 3.33
CA TYR A 120 -5.50 -2.70 2.58
C TYR A 120 -6.19 -3.78 3.43
N LEU A 121 -5.44 -4.52 4.26
CA LEU A 121 -6.01 -5.54 5.13
C LEU A 121 -6.90 -4.94 6.23
N LEU A 122 -6.50 -3.80 6.80
CA LEU A 122 -7.28 -3.10 7.83
C LEU A 122 -8.61 -2.57 7.29
N GLU A 123 -8.65 -2.12 6.02
CA GLU A 123 -9.88 -1.65 5.36
C GLU A 123 -10.90 -2.78 5.14
N LYS A 124 -10.47 -4.03 5.07
CA LYS A 124 -11.39 -5.19 4.97
C LYS A 124 -12.12 -5.48 6.30
N LYS A 125 -11.74 -4.83 7.42
CA LYS A 125 -12.38 -4.92 8.75
C LYS A 125 -12.58 -6.37 9.24
N GLN A 126 -11.64 -7.25 8.95
CA GLN A 126 -11.65 -8.65 9.36
C GLN A 126 -10.63 -8.92 10.45
N TYR A 127 -10.99 -9.70 11.45
CA TYR A 127 -10.02 -10.25 12.39
C TYR A 127 -9.25 -11.38 11.71
N LEU A 128 -7.93 -11.30 11.73
CA LEU A 128 -7.04 -12.32 11.18
C LEU A 128 -6.20 -12.95 12.30
N SER A 129 -6.07 -14.25 12.27
CA SER A 129 -5.12 -15.00 13.10
C SER A 129 -3.67 -14.67 12.70
N ASP A 130 -2.71 -15.04 13.55
CA ASP A 130 -1.28 -14.84 13.25
C ASP A 130 -0.85 -15.53 11.96
N GLU A 131 -1.38 -16.71 11.70
CA GLU A 131 -1.09 -17.49 10.50
C GLU A 131 -1.65 -16.79 9.24
N GLU A 132 -2.88 -16.29 9.31
CA GLU A 132 -3.51 -15.55 8.22
C GLU A 132 -2.78 -14.25 7.94
N ILE A 133 -2.36 -13.49 8.97
CA ILE A 133 -1.55 -12.28 8.81
C ILE A 133 -0.23 -12.63 8.10
N ARG A 134 0.47 -13.69 8.54
CA ARG A 134 1.71 -14.15 7.88
C ARG A 134 1.46 -14.50 6.43
N LYS A 135 0.40 -15.24 6.13
CA LYS A 135 0.02 -15.61 4.77
C LYS A 135 -0.29 -14.39 3.90
N LYS A 136 -1.06 -13.44 4.41
CA LYS A 136 -1.40 -12.20 3.69
C LYS A 136 -0.20 -11.30 3.45
N LEU A 137 0.77 -11.28 4.36
CA LEU A 137 2.01 -10.49 4.25
C LEU A 137 3.16 -11.23 3.58
N SER A 138 2.98 -12.49 3.15
CA SER A 138 4.06 -13.30 2.55
C SER A 138 4.64 -12.73 1.26
N GLY A 139 3.88 -11.88 0.57
CA GLY A 139 4.36 -11.15 -0.61
C GLY A 139 5.23 -9.93 -0.28
N ASN A 140 5.50 -9.63 0.99
CA ASN A 140 6.39 -8.55 1.42
C ASN A 140 7.57 -9.14 2.18
N ILE A 141 8.80 -8.92 1.70
CA ILE A 141 10.01 -9.50 2.27
C ILE A 141 10.78 -8.48 3.09
N CYS A 142 11.12 -8.86 4.32
CA CYS A 142 12.00 -8.10 5.20
C CYS A 142 13.23 -8.92 5.56
N ARG A 143 14.43 -8.37 5.34
CA ARG A 143 15.70 -9.02 5.69
C ARG A 143 16.13 -8.76 7.14
N CYS A 144 15.56 -7.73 7.79
CA CYS A 144 16.06 -7.20 9.05
C CYS A 144 15.29 -7.68 10.28
N THR A 145 13.95 -7.64 10.25
CA THR A 145 13.10 -7.67 11.46
C THR A 145 12.74 -9.08 11.95
N GLY A 146 12.89 -10.11 11.12
CA GLY A 146 12.37 -11.46 11.42
C GLY A 146 10.84 -11.53 11.54
N TYR A 147 10.12 -10.48 11.09
CA TYR A 147 8.66 -10.38 10.97
C TYR A 147 7.86 -10.33 12.30
N THR A 148 8.42 -10.78 13.43
CA THR A 148 7.69 -10.88 14.70
C THR A 148 7.11 -9.55 15.16
N GLY A 149 7.89 -8.45 15.07
CA GLY A 149 7.41 -7.11 15.41
C GLY A 149 6.29 -6.64 14.49
N ILE A 150 6.40 -6.93 13.18
CA ILE A 150 5.38 -6.56 12.19
C ILE A 150 4.05 -7.27 12.51
N ILE A 151 4.07 -8.58 12.77
CA ILE A 151 2.87 -9.34 13.10
C ILE A 151 2.21 -8.82 14.39
N LYS A 152 3.01 -8.53 15.43
CA LYS A 152 2.49 -7.96 16.69
C LYS A 152 1.83 -6.60 16.48
N ALA A 153 2.45 -5.73 15.69
CA ALA A 153 1.90 -4.41 15.37
C ALA A 153 0.55 -4.51 14.65
N VAL A 154 0.45 -5.37 13.63
CA VAL A 154 -0.80 -5.59 12.89
C VAL A 154 -1.90 -6.11 13.80
N LYS A 155 -1.61 -7.11 14.65
CA LYS A 155 -2.58 -7.68 15.60
C LYS A 155 -3.13 -6.64 16.56
N GLU A 156 -2.26 -5.82 17.16
CA GLU A 156 -2.71 -4.78 18.08
C GLU A 156 -3.67 -3.80 17.40
N VAL A 157 -3.31 -3.32 16.22
CA VAL A 157 -4.14 -2.36 15.48
C VAL A 157 -5.48 -3.00 15.08
N MET A 158 -5.48 -4.24 14.59
CA MET A 158 -6.71 -4.95 14.25
C MET A 158 -7.63 -5.12 15.47
N ALA A 159 -7.07 -5.55 16.61
CA ALA A 159 -7.83 -5.76 17.83
C ALA A 159 -8.46 -4.44 18.33
N ASN A 160 -7.68 -3.35 18.35
CA ASN A 160 -8.16 -2.04 18.80
C ASN A 160 -9.27 -1.51 17.90
N ARG A 161 -9.13 -1.60 16.58
CA ARG A 161 -10.14 -1.11 15.62
C ARG A 161 -11.43 -1.91 15.70
N LEU A 162 -11.37 -3.24 15.88
CA LEU A 162 -12.56 -4.09 16.02
C LEU A 162 -13.28 -3.85 17.35
N SER A 163 -12.55 -3.63 18.46
CA SER A 163 -13.17 -3.32 19.75
C SER A 163 -13.98 -2.01 19.70
N LEU A 164 -13.51 -1.01 18.97
CA LEU A 164 -14.22 0.26 18.78
C LEU A 164 -15.53 0.10 17.99
N ILE A 165 -15.58 -0.82 17.05
CA ILE A 165 -16.80 -1.11 16.26
C ILE A 165 -17.88 -1.73 17.16
N HIS A 166 -17.52 -2.66 18.06
CA HIS A 166 -18.47 -3.28 18.99
C HIS A 166 -19.03 -2.32 20.03
N ILE A 167 -18.30 -1.26 20.40
CA ILE A 167 -18.77 -0.25 21.37
C ILE A 167 -19.75 0.74 20.70
N SER A 168 -19.67 0.94 19.40
CA SER A 168 -20.53 1.88 18.66
C SER A 168 -21.84 1.29 18.13
N GLU A 169 -22.09 -0.02 18.26
CA GLU A 169 -23.37 -0.64 17.94
C GLU A 169 -24.31 -0.55 19.16
N PRO A 170 -25.35 0.31 19.14
CA PRO A 170 -26.32 0.32 20.23
C PRO A 170 -27.05 -1.03 20.23
N THR A 171 -27.03 -1.71 21.37
CA THR A 171 -27.84 -2.90 21.64
C THR A 171 -29.28 -2.63 21.23
N ARG A 172 -29.68 -3.15 20.08
CA ARG A 172 -31.06 -3.16 19.63
C ARG A 172 -31.83 -4.09 20.56
N GLN A 173 -32.35 -3.50 21.66
CA GLN A 173 -33.31 -4.21 22.51
C GLN A 173 -34.48 -4.63 21.65
N LYS A 174 -34.71 -5.95 21.54
CA LYS A 174 -35.97 -6.47 20.98
C LYS A 174 -37.09 -6.04 21.92
N PRO A 175 -38.15 -5.40 21.42
CA PRO A 175 -39.32 -5.23 22.23
C PRO A 175 -39.96 -6.60 22.53
N ILE A 176 -40.34 -6.77 23.79
CA ILE A 176 -41.12 -7.93 24.30
C ILE A 176 -42.51 -7.89 23.68
#